data_c7a3a2dddb4cdd5badf5710fd28b9711
#
_entry.id   c7a3a2dddb4cdd5badf5710fd28b9711
#
_cell.length_a   1.000
_cell.length_b   1.000
_cell.length_c   1.000
_cell.angle_alpha   90.00
_cell.angle_beta   90.00
_cell.angle_gamma   90.00
#
_symmetry.space_group_name_H-M   'P 1'
#
loop_
_entity.id
_entity.type
_entity.pdbx_description
1 polymer ?
#
loop_
_entity_poly.entity_id
_entity_poly.type
_entity_poly.pdbx_seq_one_letter_code
_entity_poly.pdbx_strand_id
1 'polypeptide(L)'
;MKLNFYGADQCVTGSCHCLEVNGKNILIDCGLQQGRDEVNNEALPFHPGSIDFVLITHAHIDHTGRVPMLVKQGFQGRILTTRVTANLMDIMLLDSAHIQESDAEWKNRKAARSGAPKVEPLYTIEDAENVKPVSYTHLTLPTNSL
;
A
#
# COMPACT_ATOMS: atom_id res chain seq x y z
N MET A 1 8.07 9.39 -21.54
CA MET A 1 8.23 9.29 -20.08
C MET A 1 7.29 10.28 -19.42
N LYS A 2 6.46 9.84 -18.47
CA LYS A 2 5.51 10.67 -17.73
C LYS A 2 5.57 10.28 -16.26
N LEU A 3 5.50 11.24 -15.34
CA LEU A 3 5.41 11.04 -13.92
C LEU A 3 4.07 11.57 -13.42
N ASN A 4 3.29 10.71 -12.79
CA ASN A 4 2.01 11.05 -12.17
C ASN A 4 2.18 11.02 -10.64
N PHE A 5 1.65 12.02 -9.97
CA PHE A 5 1.62 12.12 -8.50
C PHE A 5 0.22 11.73 -8.03
N TYR A 6 0.12 10.62 -7.32
CA TYR A 6 -1.16 10.08 -6.82
C TYR A 6 -1.33 10.24 -5.32
N GLY A 7 -0.29 10.74 -4.64
CA GLY A 7 -0.30 11.03 -3.22
C GLY A 7 0.98 11.73 -2.80
N ALA A 8 0.99 12.32 -1.60
CA ALA A 8 2.09 13.10 -1.04
C ALA A 8 2.58 14.24 -1.96
N ASP A 9 1.69 14.83 -2.75
CA ASP A 9 2.01 15.95 -3.65
C ASP A 9 1.77 17.32 -2.99
N GLN A 10 0.86 17.40 -2.01
CA GLN A 10 0.57 18.58 -1.19
C GLN A 10 0.38 18.22 0.29
N CYS A 11 0.75 17.00 0.69
CA CYS A 11 0.68 16.49 2.05
C CYS A 11 1.89 15.61 2.33
N VAL A 12 2.11 15.26 3.60
CA VAL A 12 3.31 14.53 4.04
C VAL A 12 3.17 13.02 3.88
N THR A 13 1.95 12.48 4.00
CA THR A 13 1.69 11.03 4.04
C THR A 13 1.01 10.53 2.77
N GLY A 14 1.01 9.22 2.55
CA GLY A 14 0.35 8.59 1.42
C GLY A 14 1.18 8.62 0.14
N SER A 15 2.52 8.46 0.22
CA SER A 15 3.40 8.44 -0.94
C SER A 15 2.94 7.43 -1.99
N CYS A 16 2.68 7.95 -3.19
CA CYS A 16 2.23 7.13 -4.32
C CYS A 16 2.46 7.87 -5.63
N HIS A 17 3.46 7.45 -6.39
CA HIS A 17 3.82 8.08 -7.65
C HIS A 17 3.93 7.03 -8.75
N CYS A 18 3.51 7.34 -9.98
CA CYS A 18 3.60 6.41 -11.09
C CYS A 18 4.47 6.99 -12.22
N LEU A 19 5.52 6.26 -12.55
CA LEU A 19 6.39 6.54 -13.68
C LEU A 19 5.97 5.68 -14.88
N GLU A 20 5.53 6.34 -15.93
CA GLU A 20 5.26 5.72 -17.24
C GLU A 20 6.50 5.85 -18.12
N VAL A 21 7.15 4.74 -18.45
CA VAL A 21 8.37 4.70 -19.25
C VAL A 21 8.43 3.43 -20.11
N ASN A 22 8.73 3.58 -21.39
CA ASN A 22 8.86 2.47 -22.34
C ASN A 22 7.68 1.48 -22.33
N GLY A 23 6.45 2.00 -22.21
CA GLY A 23 5.23 1.20 -22.16
C GLY A 23 5.04 0.42 -20.84
N LYS A 24 5.80 0.75 -19.78
CA LYS A 24 5.70 0.18 -18.45
C LYS A 24 5.23 1.21 -17.45
N ASN A 25 4.38 0.78 -16.52
CA ASN A 25 3.90 1.56 -15.39
C ASN A 25 4.60 1.10 -14.12
N ILE A 26 5.45 1.94 -13.57
CA ILE A 26 6.23 1.68 -12.36
C ILE A 26 5.67 2.54 -11.25
N LEU A 27 5.04 1.91 -10.26
CA LEU A 27 4.57 2.59 -9.06
C LEU A 27 5.72 2.74 -8.08
N ILE A 28 5.92 3.94 -7.57
CA ILE A 28 6.89 4.23 -6.51
C ILE A 28 6.09 4.50 -5.25
N ASP A 29 6.20 3.60 -4.29
CA ASP A 29 5.38 3.50 -3.09
C ASP A 29 3.87 3.33 -3.37
N CYS A 30 3.14 2.85 -2.39
CA CYS A 30 1.69 2.76 -2.38
C CYS A 30 1.21 2.93 -0.93
N GLY A 31 1.32 4.15 -0.44
CA GLY A 31 1.17 4.51 0.96
C GLY A 31 -0.25 4.82 1.38
N LEU A 32 -0.51 4.63 2.67
CA LEU A 32 -1.73 5.05 3.33
C LEU A 32 -1.63 6.52 3.72
N GLN A 33 -2.65 7.32 3.40
CA GLN A 33 -2.75 8.67 3.94
C GLN A 33 -3.16 8.61 5.41
N GLN A 34 -2.53 9.43 6.23
CA GLN A 34 -2.73 9.46 7.67
C GLN A 34 -2.83 10.90 8.17
N GLY A 35 -3.53 11.10 9.29
CA GLY A 35 -3.62 12.41 9.94
C GLY A 35 -4.87 13.21 9.58
N ARG A 36 -4.80 14.53 9.79
CA ARG A 36 -5.96 15.41 9.61
C ARG A 36 -6.34 15.69 8.17
N ASP A 37 -5.39 15.51 7.26
CA ASP A 37 -5.53 15.74 5.81
C ASP A 37 -5.83 14.43 5.07
N GLU A 38 -6.32 13.41 5.80
CA GLU A 38 -6.69 12.13 5.24
C GLU A 38 -7.79 12.32 4.19
N VAL A 39 -7.38 12.19 2.94
CA VAL A 39 -8.28 12.07 1.80
C VAL A 39 -8.53 10.59 1.58
N ASN A 40 -9.58 10.23 0.94
CA ASN A 40 -10.09 8.90 0.73
C ASN A 40 -8.99 7.84 0.42
N ASN A 41 -8.72 6.95 1.38
CA ASN A 41 -7.84 5.78 1.20
C ASN A 41 -8.55 4.60 0.50
N GLU A 42 -9.86 4.64 0.34
CA GLU A 42 -10.68 3.52 -0.16
C GLU A 42 -10.52 3.30 -1.67
N ALA A 43 -10.04 4.28 -2.42
CA ALA A 43 -9.89 4.19 -3.85
C ALA A 43 -8.43 4.37 -4.29
N LEU A 44 -8.00 3.55 -5.26
CA LEU A 44 -6.77 3.79 -6.01
C LEU A 44 -7.10 4.64 -7.23
N PRO A 45 -6.35 5.72 -7.51
CA PRO A 45 -6.62 6.61 -8.63
C PRO A 45 -6.16 6.05 -9.99
N PHE A 46 -5.86 4.75 -10.04
CA PHE A 46 -5.42 4.02 -11.23
C PHE A 46 -5.94 2.58 -11.17
N HIS A 47 -5.89 1.87 -12.31
CA HIS A 47 -6.26 0.46 -12.36
C HIS A 47 -5.09 -0.41 -11.91
N PRO A 48 -5.21 -1.21 -10.82
CA PRO A 48 -4.11 -2.02 -10.28
C PRO A 48 -3.46 -2.98 -11.29
N GLY A 49 -4.27 -3.62 -12.13
CA GLY A 49 -3.78 -4.52 -13.18
C GLY A 49 -2.96 -3.86 -14.28
N SER A 50 -2.93 -2.52 -14.35
CA SER A 50 -2.09 -1.79 -15.29
C SER A 50 -0.67 -1.53 -14.78
N ILE A 51 -0.40 -1.81 -13.50
CA ILE A 51 0.91 -1.60 -12.89
C ILE A 51 1.80 -2.81 -13.12
N ASP A 52 2.97 -2.61 -13.73
CA ASP A 52 3.95 -3.67 -14.00
C ASP A 52 4.86 -3.92 -12.79
N PHE A 53 5.27 -2.86 -12.10
CA PHE A 53 6.20 -2.93 -10.97
C PHE A 53 5.79 -1.97 -9.87
N VAL A 54 6.07 -2.35 -8.64
CA VAL A 54 6.02 -1.46 -7.47
C VAL A 54 7.43 -1.39 -6.88
N LEU A 55 7.99 -0.20 -6.78
CA LEU A 55 9.24 0.07 -6.07
C LEU A 55 8.89 0.60 -4.69
N ILE A 56 9.27 -0.11 -3.65
CA ILE A 56 9.06 0.34 -2.26
C ILE A 56 10.36 0.94 -1.75
N THR A 57 10.29 2.21 -1.38
CA THR A 57 11.44 2.95 -0.85
C THR A 57 11.81 2.49 0.55
N HIS A 58 10.82 2.36 1.44
CA HIS A 58 10.99 1.87 2.81
C HIS A 58 9.64 1.40 3.40
N ALA A 59 9.67 0.79 4.58
CA ALA A 59 8.55 0.01 5.11
C ALA A 59 7.46 0.80 5.85
N HIS A 60 7.59 2.12 6.00
CA HIS A 60 6.57 2.90 6.71
C HIS A 60 5.20 2.80 6.04
N ILE A 61 4.13 2.85 6.84
CA ILE A 61 2.75 2.63 6.38
C ILE A 61 2.28 3.71 5.39
N ASP A 62 2.77 4.94 5.50
CA ASP A 62 2.52 6.01 4.53
C ASP A 62 3.26 5.83 3.20
N HIS A 63 4.06 4.75 3.05
CA HIS A 63 4.71 4.30 1.82
C HIS A 63 4.25 2.92 1.34
N THR A 64 3.73 2.08 2.24
CA THR A 64 3.39 0.68 1.95
C THR A 64 1.94 0.31 2.24
N GLY A 65 1.24 1.12 3.02
CA GLY A 65 0.00 0.73 3.68
C GLY A 65 -1.20 0.44 2.76
N ARG A 66 -1.15 0.77 1.46
CA ARG A 66 -2.16 0.37 0.48
C ARG A 66 -1.71 -0.78 -0.45
N VAL A 67 -0.52 -1.37 -0.21
CA VAL A 67 -0.05 -2.51 -1.00
C VAL A 67 -0.99 -3.72 -0.89
N PRO A 68 -1.53 -4.11 0.29
CA PRO A 68 -2.50 -5.20 0.38
C PRO A 68 -3.77 -4.92 -0.45
N MET A 69 -4.26 -3.70 -0.42
CA MET A 69 -5.42 -3.29 -1.23
C MET A 69 -5.09 -3.34 -2.74
N LEU A 70 -3.89 -2.94 -3.14
CA LEU A 70 -3.42 -3.01 -4.52
C LEU A 70 -3.44 -4.47 -5.03
N VAL A 71 -2.94 -5.42 -4.23
CA VAL A 71 -2.94 -6.86 -4.54
C VAL A 71 -4.36 -7.41 -4.60
N LYS A 72 -5.19 -7.11 -3.58
CA LYS A 72 -6.61 -7.49 -3.53
C LYS A 72 -7.38 -7.04 -4.78
N GLN A 73 -7.07 -5.87 -5.30
CA GLN A 73 -7.73 -5.28 -6.48
C GLN A 73 -7.13 -5.73 -7.82
N GLY A 74 -6.24 -6.72 -7.84
CA GLY A 74 -5.80 -7.39 -9.06
C GLY A 74 -4.43 -6.98 -9.59
N PHE A 75 -3.56 -6.40 -8.78
CA PHE A 75 -2.15 -6.26 -9.13
C PHE A 75 -1.47 -7.63 -9.27
N GLN A 76 -0.77 -7.84 -10.38
CA GLN A 76 -0.05 -9.09 -10.69
C GLN A 76 1.41 -8.85 -11.06
N GLY A 77 1.90 -7.63 -10.90
CA GLY A 77 3.27 -7.25 -11.18
C GLY A 77 4.26 -7.71 -10.11
N ARG A 78 5.44 -7.11 -10.10
CA ARG A 78 6.48 -7.40 -9.11
C ARG A 78 6.63 -6.26 -8.11
N ILE A 79 6.80 -6.61 -6.83
CA ILE A 79 7.20 -5.67 -5.79
C ILE A 79 8.71 -5.78 -5.61
N LEU A 80 9.40 -4.65 -5.78
CA LEU A 80 10.86 -4.54 -5.70
C LEU A 80 11.21 -3.67 -4.49
N THR A 81 12.05 -4.19 -3.61
CA THR A 81 12.51 -3.47 -2.41
C THR A 81 13.79 -4.08 -1.85
N THR A 82 14.38 -3.48 -0.82
CA THR A 82 15.51 -4.08 -0.10
C THR A 82 15.04 -5.23 0.79
N ARG A 83 15.91 -6.18 1.09
CA ARG A 83 15.59 -7.31 1.98
C ARG A 83 15.08 -6.85 3.36
N VAL A 84 15.72 -5.83 3.93
CA VAL A 84 15.33 -5.31 5.25
C VAL A 84 13.92 -4.71 5.19
N THR A 85 13.63 -3.94 4.16
CA THR A 85 12.31 -3.36 3.94
C THR A 85 11.25 -4.47 3.76
N ALA A 86 11.54 -5.50 2.97
CA ALA A 86 10.62 -6.62 2.78
C ALA A 86 10.27 -7.32 4.10
N ASN A 87 11.28 -7.66 4.92
CA ASN A 87 11.07 -8.30 6.21
C ASN A 87 10.24 -7.43 7.17
N LEU A 88 10.46 -6.12 7.16
CA LEU A 88 9.73 -5.19 8.02
C LEU A 88 8.29 -4.98 7.51
N MET A 89 8.09 -4.93 6.20
CA MET A 89 6.76 -4.85 5.58
C MET A 89 5.87 -6.01 6.00
N ASP A 90 6.39 -7.24 6.06
CA ASP A 90 5.65 -8.42 6.47
C ASP A 90 5.02 -8.24 7.87
N ILE A 91 5.73 -7.58 8.78
CA ILE A 91 5.24 -7.32 10.14
C ILE A 91 4.27 -6.13 10.13
N MET A 92 4.66 -5.03 9.49
CA MET A 92 3.91 -3.78 9.55
C MET A 92 2.57 -3.85 8.81
N LEU A 93 2.49 -4.59 7.69
CA LEU A 93 1.24 -4.74 6.96
C LEU A 93 0.23 -5.61 7.72
N LEU A 94 0.70 -6.66 8.41
CA LEU A 94 -0.15 -7.48 9.28
C LEU A 94 -0.68 -6.69 10.47
N ASP A 95 0.18 -5.90 11.13
CA ASP A 95 -0.21 -5.04 12.24
C ASP A 95 -1.23 -3.99 11.79
N SER A 96 -0.99 -3.34 10.66
CA SER A 96 -1.93 -2.39 10.07
C SER A 96 -3.28 -3.02 9.73
N ALA A 97 -3.30 -4.23 9.18
CA ALA A 97 -4.53 -4.96 8.88
C ALA A 97 -5.32 -5.27 10.16
N HIS A 98 -4.63 -5.74 11.20
CA HIS A 98 -5.24 -6.01 12.50
C HIS A 98 -5.87 -4.77 13.13
N ILE A 99 -5.20 -3.63 13.07
CA ILE A 99 -5.73 -2.34 13.55
C ILE A 99 -7.00 -1.98 12.76
N GLN A 100 -6.99 -2.09 11.43
CA GLN A 100 -8.12 -1.74 10.58
C GLN A 100 -9.34 -2.65 10.82
N GLU A 101 -9.12 -3.97 10.99
CA GLU A 101 -10.20 -4.91 11.34
C GLU A 101 -10.81 -4.57 12.70
N SER A 102 -9.97 -4.31 13.71
CA SER A 102 -10.40 -3.93 15.05
C SER A 102 -11.20 -2.62 15.07
N ASP A 103 -10.76 -1.63 14.30
CA ASP A 103 -11.46 -0.36 14.14
C ASP A 103 -12.81 -0.53 13.44
N ALA A 104 -12.86 -1.34 12.38
CA ALA A 104 -14.10 -1.65 11.69
C ALA A 104 -15.11 -2.36 12.60
N GLU A 105 -14.65 -3.35 13.38
CA GLU A 105 -15.49 -4.03 14.38
C GLU A 105 -16.02 -3.06 15.44
N TRP A 106 -15.17 -2.18 15.96
CA TRP A 106 -15.59 -1.21 16.95
C TRP A 106 -16.65 -0.23 16.40
N LYS A 107 -16.42 0.29 15.18
CA LYS A 107 -17.38 1.13 14.47
C LYS A 107 -18.71 0.40 14.25
N ASN A 108 -18.65 -0.88 13.85
CA ASN A 108 -19.82 -1.71 13.59
C ASN A 108 -20.63 -2.02 14.88
N ARG A 109 -19.96 -2.25 16.00
CA ARG A 109 -20.65 -2.36 17.32
C ARG A 109 -21.40 -1.10 17.70
N LYS A 110 -20.84 0.08 17.39
CA LYS A 110 -21.54 1.36 17.57
C LYS A 110 -22.70 1.53 16.59
N ALA A 111 -22.47 1.24 15.32
CA ALA A 111 -23.45 1.34 14.24
C ALA A 111 -24.68 0.47 14.49
N ALA A 112 -24.50 -0.74 15.04
CA ALA A 112 -25.60 -1.64 15.39
C ALA A 112 -26.63 -1.03 16.39
N ARG A 113 -26.20 -0.06 17.20
CA ARG A 113 -27.07 0.64 18.15
C ARG A 113 -27.82 1.82 17.51
N SER A 114 -27.36 2.35 16.39
CA SER A 114 -27.90 3.52 15.70
C SER A 114 -28.55 3.23 14.35
N GLY A 115 -28.49 1.94 13.87
CA GLY A 115 -28.99 1.57 12.56
C GLY A 115 -28.12 2.07 11.39
N ALA A 116 -26.89 2.52 11.64
CA ALA A 116 -25.98 2.98 10.61
C ALA A 116 -25.43 1.81 9.77
N PRO A 117 -25.02 2.03 8.51
CA PRO A 117 -24.44 0.99 7.67
C PRO A 117 -23.15 0.43 8.26
N LYS A 118 -22.87 -0.84 7.97
CA LYS A 118 -21.60 -1.47 8.37
C LYS A 118 -20.44 -0.87 7.57
N VAL A 119 -19.29 -0.75 8.26
CA VAL A 119 -18.01 -0.33 7.69
C VAL A 119 -17.13 -1.57 7.52
N GLU A 120 -16.49 -1.71 6.38
CA GLU A 120 -15.48 -2.74 6.12
C GLU A 120 -14.08 -2.16 6.25
N PRO A 121 -13.07 -2.95 6.66
CA PRO A 121 -11.67 -2.51 6.62
C PRO A 121 -11.22 -2.36 5.16
N LEU A 122 -10.25 -1.50 4.89
CA LEU A 122 -9.67 -1.34 3.56
C LEU A 122 -9.10 -2.66 3.02
N TYR A 123 -8.51 -3.45 3.92
CA TYR A 123 -8.03 -4.81 3.68
C TYR A 123 -8.00 -5.58 4.99
N THR A 124 -8.02 -6.89 4.88
CA THR A 124 -7.98 -7.84 6.00
C THR A 124 -6.57 -8.36 6.25
N ILE A 125 -6.37 -9.10 7.35
CA ILE A 125 -5.14 -9.85 7.63
C ILE A 125 -4.84 -10.82 6.47
N GLU A 126 -5.85 -11.52 5.95
CA GLU A 126 -5.70 -12.42 4.81
C GLU A 126 -5.20 -11.67 3.55
N ASP A 127 -5.74 -10.47 3.27
CA ASP A 127 -5.28 -9.64 2.16
C ASP A 127 -3.80 -9.24 2.35
N ALA A 128 -3.37 -8.93 3.59
CA ALA A 128 -1.99 -8.59 3.90
C ALA A 128 -1.05 -9.81 3.77
N GLU A 129 -1.47 -10.98 4.16
CA GLU A 129 -0.73 -12.24 3.97
C GLU A 129 -0.53 -12.57 2.49
N ASN A 130 -1.50 -12.26 1.64
CA ASN A 130 -1.46 -12.47 0.20
C ASN A 130 -0.45 -11.58 -0.53
N VAL A 131 0.09 -10.54 0.11
CA VAL A 131 1.18 -9.74 -0.46
C VAL A 131 2.46 -10.57 -0.67
N LYS A 132 2.72 -11.56 0.19
CA LYS A 132 3.93 -12.42 0.16
C LYS A 132 4.12 -13.23 -1.13
N PRO A 133 3.08 -13.83 -1.75
CA PRO A 133 3.20 -14.57 -3.01
C PRO A 133 3.53 -13.68 -4.21
N VAL A 134 3.25 -12.39 -4.12
CA VAL A 134 3.57 -11.41 -5.16
C VAL A 134 5.04 -11.03 -5.01
N SER A 135 5.88 -11.82 -5.61
CA SER A 135 7.36 -11.77 -5.72
C SER A 135 8.07 -10.54 -5.14
N TYR A 136 8.56 -10.64 -3.91
CA TYR A 136 9.59 -9.73 -3.41
C TYR A 136 10.92 -10.03 -4.12
N THR A 137 11.43 -9.08 -4.87
CA THR A 137 12.79 -9.14 -5.41
C THR A 137 13.68 -8.26 -4.57
N HIS A 138 14.75 -8.82 -4.00
CA HIS A 138 15.71 -8.08 -3.21
C HIS A 138 16.67 -7.32 -4.13
N LEU A 139 16.63 -6.01 -4.08
CA LEU A 139 17.66 -5.17 -4.67
C LEU A 139 18.80 -5.04 -3.65
N THR A 140 19.94 -5.65 -3.95
CA THR A 140 21.19 -5.31 -3.26
C THR A 140 21.77 -4.10 -3.96
N LEU A 141 21.86 -2.97 -3.27
CA LEU A 141 22.63 -1.84 -3.77
C LEU A 141 24.09 -2.30 -3.88
N PRO A 142 24.78 -2.02 -4.99
CA PRO A 142 26.23 -2.26 -5.04
C PRO A 142 26.88 -1.41 -3.95
N THR A 143 27.42 -2.07 -2.93
CA THR A 143 28.28 -1.41 -1.97
C THR A 143 29.56 -1.06 -2.71
N ASN A 144 29.70 0.19 -3.13
CA ASN A 144 31.00 0.72 -3.49
C ASN A 144 31.87 0.69 -2.22
N SER A 145 32.63 -0.40 -2.05
CA SER A 145 33.76 -0.38 -1.13
C SER A 145 34.81 0.57 -1.72
N LEU A 146 34.88 1.77 -1.17
CA LEU A 146 36.04 2.63 -1.32
C LEU A 146 37.24 2.04 -0.59
#